data_bc111427b5463013cc7f4ad6f3413261
#
_entry.id   bc111427b5463013cc7f4ad6f3413261
#
_cell.length_a   1.000
_cell.length_b   1.000
_cell.length_c   1.000
_cell.angle_alpha   90.00
_cell.angle_beta   90.00
_cell.angle_gamma   90.00
#
_symmetry.space_group_name_H-M   'P 1'
#
loop_
_entity.id
_entity.type
_entity.pdbx_description
1 polymer ?
#
loop_
_entity_poly.entity_id
_entity_poly.type
_entity_poly.pdbx_seq_one_letter_code
_entity_poly.pdbx_strand_id
1 'polypeptide(L)'
;MQTENFLREITAVPGLSGNEAAVAHAIADAFRPCCDEVRIDALNSVIGHIQGSGPKVMLCAHLDEIGLIVADIEKDGAVRFSNVGGVDPRILPGMRVTVYAKETLMGVVGAKAPHLLTDEEKK
;
A
#
# COMPACT_ATOMS: atom_id res chain seq x y z
N MET A 1 10.92 20.77 7.71
CA MET A 1 9.83 19.78 8.00
C MET A 1 10.30 18.90 9.14
N GLN A 2 9.48 18.68 10.17
CA GLN A 2 9.85 17.74 11.24
C GLN A 2 9.60 16.32 10.72
N THR A 3 10.59 15.42 10.89
CA THR A 3 10.55 14.05 10.36
C THR A 3 9.32 13.27 10.83
N GLU A 4 8.92 13.43 12.09
CA GLU A 4 7.74 12.78 12.65
C GLU A 4 6.45 13.19 11.92
N ASN A 5 6.26 14.47 11.65
CA ASN A 5 5.07 14.96 10.93
C ASN A 5 5.05 14.43 9.50
N PHE A 6 6.19 14.43 8.82
CA PHE A 6 6.30 13.86 7.48
C PHE A 6 5.95 12.38 7.45
N LEU A 7 6.50 11.58 8.37
CA LEU A 7 6.17 10.16 8.45
C LEU A 7 4.69 9.93 8.73
N ARG A 8 4.10 10.71 9.63
CA ARG A 8 2.67 10.61 9.92
C ARG A 8 1.80 10.93 8.71
N GLU A 9 2.18 11.94 7.93
CA GLU A 9 1.45 12.34 6.73
C GLU A 9 1.54 11.28 5.64
N ILE A 10 2.74 10.80 5.30
CA ILE A 10 2.89 9.84 4.19
C ILE A 10 2.36 8.44 4.53
N THR A 11 2.46 8.00 5.79
CA THR A 11 1.91 6.70 6.20
C THR A 11 0.39 6.68 6.35
N ALA A 12 -0.25 7.84 6.29
CA ALA A 12 -1.71 7.96 6.22
C ALA A 12 -2.25 7.90 4.78
N VAL A 13 -1.38 8.01 3.78
CA VAL A 13 -1.76 7.93 2.36
C VAL A 13 -1.69 6.48 1.91
N PRO A 14 -2.78 5.91 1.34
CA PRO A 14 -2.75 4.56 0.82
C PRO A 14 -1.71 4.39 -0.29
N GLY A 15 -0.93 3.33 -0.20
CA GLY A 15 0.17 3.05 -1.12
C GLY A 15 0.41 1.56 -1.34
N LEU A 16 -0.68 0.78 -1.54
CA LEU A 16 -0.55 -0.64 -1.85
C LEU A 16 0.20 -0.85 -3.16
N SER A 17 1.07 -1.86 -3.22
CA SER A 17 1.79 -2.22 -4.45
C SER A 17 0.83 -2.37 -5.64
N GLY A 18 1.10 -1.61 -6.72
CA GLY A 18 0.23 -1.49 -7.89
C GLY A 18 -0.81 -0.35 -7.81
N ASN A 19 -0.91 0.36 -6.69
CA ASN A 19 -1.79 1.52 -6.50
C ASN A 19 -1.08 2.65 -5.72
N GLU A 20 0.18 2.92 -6.06
CA GLU A 20 1.06 3.84 -5.32
C GLU A 20 0.92 5.30 -5.76
N ALA A 21 0.09 5.62 -6.75
CA ALA A 21 0.04 6.96 -7.35
C ALA A 21 -0.18 8.07 -6.30
N ALA A 22 -1.07 7.85 -5.33
CA ALA A 22 -1.36 8.85 -4.30
C ALA A 22 -0.16 9.13 -3.39
N VAL A 23 0.50 8.09 -2.88
CA VAL A 23 1.69 8.24 -2.03
C VAL A 23 2.88 8.78 -2.84
N ALA A 24 3.03 8.39 -4.11
CA ALA A 24 4.07 8.92 -5.00
C ALA A 24 3.92 10.44 -5.17
N HIS A 25 2.71 10.94 -5.39
CA HIS A 25 2.46 12.38 -5.45
C HIS A 25 2.76 13.09 -4.14
N ALA A 26 2.35 12.53 -3.00
CA ALA A 26 2.64 13.12 -1.68
C ALA A 26 4.16 13.22 -1.43
N ILE A 27 4.93 12.18 -1.79
CA ILE A 27 6.39 12.19 -1.69
C ILE A 27 7.00 13.21 -2.65
N ALA A 28 6.53 13.27 -3.90
CA ALA A 28 7.02 14.24 -4.88
C ALA A 28 6.82 15.68 -4.39
N ASP A 29 5.66 15.98 -3.81
CA ASP A 29 5.38 17.31 -3.23
C ASP A 29 6.32 17.64 -2.07
N ALA A 30 6.67 16.65 -1.23
CA ALA A 30 7.63 16.81 -0.16
C ALA A 30 9.09 17.00 -0.67
N PHE A 31 9.43 16.43 -1.83
CA PHE A 31 10.77 16.56 -2.43
C PHE A 31 10.98 17.90 -3.14
N ARG A 32 9.92 18.50 -3.72
CA ARG A 32 10.03 19.77 -4.47
C ARG A 32 10.76 20.90 -3.75
N PRO A 33 10.55 21.14 -2.44
CA PRO A 33 11.30 22.18 -1.74
C PRO A 33 12.79 21.87 -1.50
N CYS A 34 13.21 20.61 -1.67
CA CYS A 34 14.53 20.11 -1.32
C CYS A 34 15.36 19.66 -2.52
N CYS A 35 14.77 19.54 -3.72
CA CYS A 35 15.40 19.03 -4.91
C CYS A 35 15.33 20.05 -6.04
N ASP A 36 16.36 20.07 -6.90
CA ASP A 36 16.39 20.91 -8.10
C ASP A 36 15.45 20.38 -9.20
N GLU A 37 15.25 19.05 -9.21
CA GLU A 37 14.34 18.38 -10.13
C GLU A 37 13.62 17.24 -9.39
N VAL A 38 12.30 17.11 -9.61
CA VAL A 38 11.49 16.00 -9.11
C VAL A 38 10.64 15.44 -10.23
N ARG A 39 10.70 14.13 -10.44
CA ARG A 39 9.86 13.43 -11.42
C ARG A 39 9.27 12.15 -10.84
N ILE A 40 8.15 11.76 -11.38
CA ILE A 40 7.51 10.45 -11.12
C ILE A 40 7.60 9.67 -12.44
N ASP A 41 8.07 8.44 -12.39
CA ASP A 41 8.14 7.58 -13.57
C ASP A 41 6.84 6.77 -13.80
N ALA A 42 6.83 5.96 -14.85
CA ALA A 42 5.66 5.15 -15.23
C ALA A 42 5.31 4.05 -14.22
N LEU A 43 6.20 3.73 -13.28
CA LEU A 43 5.99 2.76 -12.19
C LEU A 43 5.73 3.46 -10.84
N ASN A 44 5.38 4.74 -10.87
CA ASN A 44 5.19 5.57 -9.68
C ASN A 44 6.45 5.75 -8.80
N SER A 45 7.66 5.45 -9.31
CA SER A 45 8.89 5.77 -8.59
C SER A 45 9.10 7.27 -8.56
N VAL A 46 9.31 7.83 -7.39
CA VAL A 46 9.62 9.26 -7.21
C VAL A 46 11.12 9.46 -7.21
N ILE A 47 11.60 10.30 -8.10
CA ILE A 47 13.02 10.58 -8.25
C ILE A 47 13.26 12.07 -8.00
N GLY A 48 13.94 12.39 -6.91
CA GLY A 48 14.44 13.74 -6.60
C GLY A 48 15.93 13.84 -6.94
N HIS A 49 16.31 14.89 -7.65
CA HIS A 49 17.70 15.17 -8.01
C HIS A 49 18.17 16.48 -7.42
N ILE A 50 19.33 16.46 -6.77
CA ILE A 50 20.03 17.63 -6.26
C ILE A 50 21.34 17.74 -7.05
N GLN A 51 21.56 18.87 -7.72
CA GLN A 51 22.76 19.11 -8.49
C GLN A 51 23.97 19.29 -7.59
N GLY A 52 25.10 18.77 -8.02
CA GLY A 52 26.37 18.87 -7.31
C GLY A 52 27.54 18.66 -8.24
N SER A 53 28.76 19.06 -7.79
CA SER A 53 30.02 18.91 -8.55
C SER A 53 30.81 17.66 -8.16
N GLY A 54 30.36 16.89 -7.17
CA GLY A 54 31.03 15.69 -6.66
C GLY A 54 30.59 14.40 -7.34
N PRO A 55 30.98 13.24 -6.77
CA PRO A 55 30.50 11.94 -7.22
C PRO A 55 28.99 11.83 -7.07
N LYS A 56 28.33 11.12 -7.99
CA LYS A 56 26.90 10.83 -7.89
C LYS A 56 26.65 9.81 -6.78
N VAL A 57 25.73 10.13 -5.86
CA VAL A 57 25.25 9.25 -4.80
C VAL A 57 23.76 9.05 -4.99
N MET A 58 23.30 7.81 -4.96
CA MET A 58 21.89 7.47 -5.03
C MET A 58 21.43 6.86 -3.70
N LEU A 59 20.38 7.45 -3.10
CA LEU A 59 19.67 6.90 -1.95
C LEU A 59 18.36 6.29 -2.44
N CYS A 60 18.07 5.06 -2.04
CA CYS A 60 16.87 4.34 -2.45
C CYS A 60 16.10 3.85 -1.22
N ALA A 61 14.77 3.97 -1.27
CA ALA A 61 13.85 3.37 -0.34
C ALA A 61 12.57 2.99 -1.10
N HIS A 62 11.82 1.99 -0.62
CA HIS A 62 10.50 1.69 -1.18
C HIS A 62 9.44 2.62 -0.59
N LEU A 63 8.34 2.81 -1.32
CA LEU A 63 7.21 3.65 -0.90
C LEU A 63 5.90 2.87 -0.77
N ASP A 64 5.86 1.65 -1.29
CA ASP A 64 4.69 0.81 -1.24
C ASP A 64 4.50 0.14 0.13
N GLU A 65 3.27 -0.28 0.39
CA GLU A 65 2.88 -1.02 1.59
C GLU A 65 2.26 -2.37 1.24
N ILE A 66 2.24 -3.27 2.22
CA ILE A 66 1.55 -4.57 2.11
C ILE A 66 0.04 -4.39 2.24
N GLY A 67 -0.72 -5.35 1.71
CA GLY A 67 -2.17 -5.35 1.88
C GLY A 67 -2.85 -6.48 1.14
N LEU A 68 -4.08 -6.23 0.66
CA LEU A 68 -4.93 -7.22 0.04
C LEU A 68 -5.39 -6.72 -1.33
N ILE A 69 -5.43 -7.61 -2.33
CA ILE A 69 -5.99 -7.33 -3.64
C ILE A 69 -7.25 -8.17 -3.86
N VAL A 70 -8.31 -7.55 -4.35
CA VAL A 70 -9.55 -8.25 -4.72
C VAL A 70 -9.26 -9.20 -5.88
N ALA A 71 -9.51 -10.49 -5.66
CA ALA A 71 -9.35 -11.54 -6.67
C ALA A 71 -10.66 -11.90 -7.35
N ASP A 72 -11.79 -11.86 -6.60
CA ASP A 72 -13.12 -12.19 -7.14
C ASP A 72 -14.22 -11.59 -6.27
N ILE A 73 -15.42 -11.51 -6.81
CA ILE A 73 -16.63 -11.08 -6.10
C ILE A 73 -17.69 -12.16 -6.28
N GLU A 74 -18.07 -12.79 -5.18
CA GLU A 74 -19.06 -13.86 -5.15
C GLU A 74 -20.49 -13.33 -5.46
N LYS A 75 -21.37 -14.24 -5.84
CA LYS A 75 -22.78 -13.88 -6.18
C LYS A 75 -23.57 -13.30 -5.00
N ASP A 76 -23.19 -13.63 -3.78
CA ASP A 76 -23.77 -13.09 -2.54
C ASP A 76 -23.15 -11.78 -2.09
N GLY A 77 -22.17 -11.27 -2.84
CA GLY A 77 -21.45 -10.03 -2.55
C GLY A 77 -20.22 -10.20 -1.66
N ALA A 78 -19.88 -11.42 -1.25
CA ALA A 78 -18.62 -11.69 -0.56
C ALA A 78 -17.43 -11.45 -1.50
N VAL A 79 -16.36 -10.87 -0.97
CA VAL A 79 -15.17 -10.52 -1.73
C VAL A 79 -14.05 -11.50 -1.41
N ARG A 80 -13.52 -12.18 -2.43
CA ARG A 80 -12.28 -12.94 -2.33
C ARG A 80 -11.09 -12.02 -2.55
N PHE A 81 -10.03 -12.25 -1.80
CA PHE A 81 -8.81 -11.47 -1.92
C PHE A 81 -7.58 -12.37 -1.90
N SER A 82 -6.47 -11.83 -2.38
CA SER A 82 -5.12 -12.40 -2.24
C SER A 82 -4.22 -11.42 -1.52
N ASN A 83 -3.19 -11.93 -0.85
CA ASN A 83 -2.21 -11.10 -0.18
C ASN A 83 -1.30 -10.40 -1.20
N VAL A 84 -0.95 -9.15 -0.91
CA VAL A 84 0.11 -8.40 -1.57
C VAL A 84 1.19 -8.14 -0.53
N GLY A 85 2.38 -8.68 -0.77
CA GLY A 85 3.47 -8.66 0.20
C GLY A 85 3.29 -9.63 1.37
N GLY A 86 4.02 -9.41 2.46
CA GLY A 86 4.14 -10.32 3.59
C GLY A 86 3.03 -10.21 4.63
N VAL A 87 1.77 -10.33 4.22
CA VAL A 87 0.63 -10.31 5.14
C VAL A 87 0.50 -11.67 5.83
N ASP A 88 0.49 -11.69 7.17
CA ASP A 88 0.23 -12.91 7.94
C ASP A 88 -1.27 -13.23 7.95
N PRO A 89 -1.72 -14.32 7.32
CA PRO A 89 -3.15 -14.64 7.23
C PRO A 89 -3.79 -14.95 8.59
N ARG A 90 -3.01 -15.29 9.60
CA ARG A 90 -3.51 -15.63 10.94
C ARG A 90 -4.10 -14.42 11.68
N ILE A 91 -3.66 -13.21 11.35
CA ILE A 91 -4.14 -11.99 11.99
C ILE A 91 -5.37 -11.38 11.27
N LEU A 92 -5.67 -11.82 10.05
CA LEU A 92 -6.72 -11.22 9.23
C LEU A 92 -8.15 -11.46 9.75
N PRO A 93 -8.52 -12.65 10.27
CA PRO A 93 -9.90 -12.92 10.67
C PRO A 93 -10.46 -11.88 11.65
N GLY A 94 -11.58 -11.25 11.29
CA GLY A 94 -12.21 -10.20 12.09
C GLY A 94 -11.62 -8.80 11.93
N MET A 95 -10.53 -8.63 11.16
CA MET A 95 -10.00 -7.30 10.89
C MET A 95 -10.94 -6.49 10.01
N ARG A 96 -11.05 -5.20 10.32
CA ARG A 96 -11.67 -4.21 9.44
C ARG A 96 -10.67 -3.83 8.36
N VAL A 97 -11.16 -3.75 7.13
CA VAL A 97 -10.38 -3.36 5.95
C VAL A 97 -11.08 -2.25 5.20
N THR A 98 -10.31 -1.41 4.55
CA THR A 98 -10.80 -0.40 3.61
C THR A 98 -10.66 -0.94 2.20
N VAL A 99 -11.78 -1.04 1.49
CA VAL A 99 -11.82 -1.48 0.09
C VAL A 99 -11.87 -0.25 -0.81
N TYR A 100 -10.83 -0.06 -1.60
CA TYR A 100 -10.72 1.03 -2.58
C TYR A 100 -11.36 0.58 -3.89
N ALA A 101 -12.55 1.12 -4.19
CA ALA A 101 -13.32 0.90 -5.41
C ALA A 101 -13.74 2.26 -6.00
N LYS A 102 -14.83 2.33 -6.78
CA LYS A 102 -15.40 3.63 -7.22
C LYS A 102 -15.76 4.51 -6.03
N GLU A 103 -16.22 3.90 -4.96
CA GLU A 103 -16.42 4.51 -3.65
C GLU A 103 -15.65 3.69 -2.62
N THR A 104 -15.15 4.35 -1.60
CA THR A 104 -14.45 3.68 -0.50
C THR A 104 -15.45 2.94 0.38
N LEU A 105 -15.26 1.65 0.56
CA LEU A 105 -16.14 0.79 1.35
C LEU A 105 -15.39 0.26 2.58
N MET A 106 -16.12 0.04 3.66
CA MET A 106 -15.60 -0.66 4.83
C MET A 106 -16.00 -2.13 4.76
N GLY A 107 -15.02 -3.00 4.89
CA GLY A 107 -15.19 -4.44 4.95
C GLY A 107 -14.71 -5.04 6.26
N VAL A 108 -15.08 -6.29 6.50
CA VAL A 108 -14.54 -7.12 7.59
C VAL A 108 -14.09 -8.44 7.00
N VAL A 109 -12.89 -8.86 7.34
CA VAL A 109 -12.36 -10.15 6.90
C VAL A 109 -13.10 -11.26 7.64
N GLY A 110 -13.89 -12.03 6.88
CA GLY A 110 -14.58 -13.21 7.37
C GLY A 110 -13.66 -14.43 7.42
N ALA A 111 -13.96 -15.35 8.34
CA ALA A 111 -13.38 -16.68 8.34
C ALA A 111 -14.48 -17.69 8.62
N LYS A 112 -14.40 -18.86 7.98
CA LYS A 112 -15.25 -19.99 8.34
C LYS A 112 -15.01 -20.39 9.80
N ALA A 113 -16.07 -20.58 10.56
CA ALA A 113 -15.93 -21.11 11.91
C ALA A 113 -15.26 -22.49 11.86
N PRO A 114 -14.39 -22.84 12.82
CA PRO A 114 -13.61 -24.09 12.78
C PRO A 114 -14.45 -25.35 12.63
N HIS A 115 -15.66 -25.37 13.15
CA HIS A 115 -16.60 -26.50 13.05
C HIS A 115 -17.27 -26.63 11.67
N LEU A 116 -17.15 -25.61 10.81
CA LEU A 116 -17.66 -25.60 9.43
C LEU A 116 -16.56 -25.90 8.40
N LEU A 117 -15.30 -26.01 8.85
CA LEU A 117 -14.18 -26.34 7.99
C LEU A 117 -14.20 -27.84 7.65
N THR A 118 -13.97 -28.17 6.39
CA THR A 118 -13.68 -29.54 5.97
C THR A 118 -12.29 -29.98 6.45
N ASP A 119 -12.00 -31.28 6.43
CA ASP A 119 -10.68 -31.80 6.87
C ASP A 119 -9.54 -31.37 5.93
N GLU A 120 -9.84 -30.97 4.72
CA GLU A 120 -8.89 -30.39 3.77
C GLU A 120 -8.60 -28.92 4.09
N GLU A 121 -9.61 -28.16 4.52
CA GLU A 121 -9.50 -26.74 4.89
C GLU A 121 -8.83 -26.52 6.28
N LYS A 122 -8.68 -27.57 7.07
CA LYS A 122 -8.01 -27.54 8.41
C LYS A 122 -6.50 -27.76 8.33
N LYS A 123 -5.95 -28.13 7.17
CA LYS A 123 -4.53 -28.38 6.94
C LYS A 123 -3.83 -27.11 6.43
#